data_43dff877980398e90ecaba268b9526c2
#
_entry.id   43dff877980398e90ecaba268b9526c2
#
_cell.length_a   1.000
_cell.length_b   1.000
_cell.length_c   1.000
_cell.angle_alpha   90.00
_cell.angle_beta   90.00
_cell.angle_gamma   90.00
#
_symmetry.space_group_name_H-M   'P 1'
#
loop_
_entity.id
_entity.type
_entity.pdbx_description
1 polymer ?
#
loop_
_entity_poly.entity_id
_entity_poly.type
_entity_poly.pdbx_seq_one_letter_code
_entity_poly.pdbx_strand_id
1 'polypeptide(L)'
;STGLSYEANMVLRGDYARVLAEFWADGPASETPPAHWFTILNYVSDHPLLVKQFQGDGAVLDHLEWDVTIYLSLRSAMHDCAVSAWGAKGWYDSSRPITAIRGMSELGQSTDPTAGNYHPGGLPLIPGSIETVEAGDDLAGTLGENVEKIKLWAWKGSSAINNVDTEFAGVGWVLAEAWEPYQRPSFVSPPF
;
A
#
# COMPACT_ATOMS: atom_id res chain seq x y z
N SER A 1 3.85 -19.26 -25.62
CA SER A 1 2.66 -18.59 -25.05
C SER A 1 1.54 -18.64 -26.07
N THR A 2 0.31 -18.88 -25.64
CA THR A 2 -0.86 -18.95 -26.53
C THR A 2 -1.32 -17.56 -27.01
N GLY A 3 -0.76 -16.48 -26.50
CA GLY A 3 -1.19 -15.11 -26.76
C GLY A 3 -2.57 -14.77 -26.18
N LEU A 4 -3.19 -15.70 -25.44
CA LEU A 4 -4.46 -15.48 -24.77
C LEU A 4 -4.22 -14.98 -23.34
N SER A 5 -5.13 -14.14 -22.86
CA SER A 5 -5.14 -13.75 -21.45
C SER A 5 -5.38 -14.96 -20.55
N TYR A 6 -4.76 -14.97 -19.38
CA TYR A 6 -5.11 -15.94 -18.35
C TYR A 6 -6.56 -15.76 -17.91
N GLU A 7 -7.19 -16.84 -17.47
CA GLU A 7 -8.50 -16.74 -16.80
C GLU A 7 -8.41 -15.83 -15.59
N ALA A 8 -9.47 -15.05 -15.34
CA ALA A 8 -9.53 -14.17 -14.19
C ALA A 8 -9.57 -15.00 -12.91
N ASN A 9 -8.61 -14.80 -12.03
CA ASN A 9 -8.61 -15.37 -10.70
C ASN A 9 -9.44 -14.49 -9.76
N MET A 10 -10.70 -14.87 -9.55
CA MET A 10 -11.61 -14.12 -8.69
C MET A 10 -11.40 -14.53 -7.23
N VAL A 11 -10.90 -13.60 -6.44
CA VAL A 11 -10.63 -13.77 -5.00
C VAL A 11 -11.32 -12.67 -4.19
N LEU A 12 -11.51 -12.90 -2.91
CA LEU A 12 -12.02 -11.87 -2.00
C LEU A 12 -11.01 -10.71 -1.91
N ARG A 13 -11.52 -9.49 -1.92
CA ARG A 13 -10.69 -8.28 -1.90
C ARG A 13 -9.77 -8.23 -0.68
N GLY A 14 -10.25 -8.69 0.49
CA GLY A 14 -9.45 -8.76 1.70
C GLY A 14 -8.28 -9.75 1.60
N ASP A 15 -8.51 -10.91 0.97
CA ASP A 15 -7.46 -11.90 0.77
C ASP A 15 -6.42 -11.42 -0.25
N TYR A 16 -6.86 -10.74 -1.31
CA TYR A 16 -5.95 -10.11 -2.27
C TYR A 16 -5.09 -9.04 -1.59
N ALA A 17 -5.69 -8.18 -0.77
CA ALA A 17 -4.97 -7.13 -0.05
C ALA A 17 -3.96 -7.72 0.95
N ARG A 18 -4.32 -8.82 1.64
CA ARG A 18 -3.41 -9.53 2.55
C ARG A 18 -2.21 -10.11 1.81
N VAL A 19 -2.44 -10.81 0.71
CA VAL A 19 -1.34 -11.38 -0.11
C VAL A 19 -0.40 -10.29 -0.59
N LEU A 20 -0.91 -9.16 -1.07
CA LEU A 20 -0.07 -8.02 -1.46
C LEU A 20 0.73 -7.47 -0.27
N ALA A 21 0.10 -7.35 0.90
CA ALA A 21 0.77 -6.85 2.10
C ALA A 21 1.87 -7.82 2.59
N GLU A 22 1.59 -9.11 2.61
CA GLU A 22 2.55 -10.14 3.02
C GLU A 22 3.71 -10.28 2.03
N PHE A 23 3.44 -10.12 0.75
CA PHE A 23 4.44 -10.26 -0.30
C PHE A 23 5.33 -9.02 -0.47
N TRP A 24 4.75 -7.82 -0.39
CA TRP A 24 5.45 -6.57 -0.69
C TRP A 24 5.78 -5.72 0.53
N ALA A 25 5.13 -5.97 1.66
CA ALA A 25 5.33 -5.15 2.84
C ALA A 25 6.52 -5.63 3.67
N ASP A 26 7.30 -4.67 4.14
CA ASP A 26 8.41 -4.88 5.05
C ASP A 26 7.88 -5.11 6.47
N GLY A 27 7.57 -6.33 6.80
CA GLY A 27 7.08 -6.76 8.11
C GLY A 27 8.19 -7.36 8.99
N PRO A 28 7.94 -7.56 10.29
CA PRO A 28 8.95 -8.09 11.21
C PRO A 28 9.43 -9.51 10.89
N ALA A 29 8.62 -10.27 10.15
CA ALA A 29 8.94 -11.63 9.71
C ALA A 29 9.22 -11.74 8.21
N SER A 30 9.28 -10.62 7.50
CA SER A 30 9.57 -10.58 6.06
C SER A 30 10.98 -10.09 5.78
N GLU A 31 11.46 -10.41 4.61
CA GLU A 31 12.70 -9.88 4.06
C GLU A 31 12.58 -8.38 3.78
N THR A 32 13.69 -7.67 3.74
CA THR A 32 13.69 -6.31 3.22
C THR A 32 13.27 -6.29 1.74
N PRO A 33 12.62 -5.24 1.23
CA PRO A 33 12.22 -5.18 -0.18
C PRO A 33 13.36 -5.49 -1.16
N PRO A 34 14.60 -5.00 -0.98
CA PRO A 34 15.72 -5.43 -1.80
C PRO A 34 16.03 -6.92 -1.71
N ALA A 35 16.06 -7.48 -0.49
CA ALA A 35 16.37 -8.91 -0.30
C ALA A 35 15.32 -9.80 -0.95
N HIS A 36 14.05 -9.39 -0.93
CA HIS A 36 12.96 -10.14 -1.54
C HIS A 36 13.14 -10.32 -3.06
N TRP A 37 13.64 -9.31 -3.75
CA TRP A 37 13.97 -9.44 -5.18
C TRP A 37 15.07 -10.46 -5.44
N PHE A 38 16.06 -10.58 -4.54
CA PHE A 38 17.08 -11.63 -4.65
C PHE A 38 16.53 -13.01 -4.34
N THR A 39 15.59 -13.13 -3.40
CA THR A 39 14.90 -14.41 -3.14
C THR A 39 14.12 -14.87 -4.38
N ILE A 40 13.38 -13.97 -5.03
CA ILE A 40 12.68 -14.26 -6.29
C ILE A 40 13.68 -14.68 -7.38
N LEU A 41 14.78 -13.95 -7.51
CA LEU A 41 15.83 -14.25 -8.49
C LEU A 41 16.39 -15.66 -8.28
N ASN A 42 16.71 -16.02 -7.04
CA ASN A 42 17.21 -17.35 -6.70
C ASN A 42 16.21 -18.44 -7.08
N TYR A 43 14.95 -18.26 -6.68
CA TYR A 43 13.89 -19.21 -7.03
C TYR A 43 13.76 -19.42 -8.54
N VAL A 44 13.83 -18.36 -9.33
CA VAL A 44 13.80 -18.44 -10.79
C VAL A 44 15.06 -19.09 -11.35
N SER A 45 16.25 -18.75 -10.80
CA SER A 45 17.53 -19.26 -11.26
C SER A 45 17.71 -20.76 -10.99
N ASP A 46 17.09 -21.26 -9.93
CA ASP A 46 17.12 -22.68 -9.56
C ASP A 46 16.02 -23.48 -10.26
N HIS A 47 15.16 -22.82 -11.03
CA HIS A 47 14.07 -23.51 -11.69
C HIS A 47 14.57 -24.46 -12.80
N PRO A 48 14.16 -25.73 -12.82
CA PRO A 48 14.71 -26.74 -13.73
C PRO A 48 14.42 -26.49 -15.22
N LEU A 49 13.44 -25.64 -15.53
CA LEU A 49 13.10 -25.25 -16.90
C LEU A 49 13.83 -24.00 -17.37
N LEU A 50 14.63 -23.36 -16.51
CA LEU A 50 15.38 -22.17 -16.90
C LEU A 50 16.60 -22.57 -17.77
N VAL A 51 16.65 -22.00 -18.94
CA VAL A 51 17.86 -21.99 -19.76
C VAL A 51 18.69 -20.77 -19.36
N LYS A 52 19.89 -20.99 -18.80
CA LYS A 52 20.77 -19.93 -18.32
C LYS A 52 21.43 -19.20 -19.49
N GLN A 53 20.66 -18.39 -20.18
CA GLN A 53 21.06 -17.65 -21.36
C GLN A 53 20.67 -16.17 -21.17
N PHE A 54 21.68 -15.29 -21.08
CA PHE A 54 21.44 -13.87 -20.76
C PHE A 54 20.68 -13.20 -21.89
N GLN A 55 19.58 -12.54 -21.57
CA GLN A 55 18.63 -11.91 -22.53
C GLN A 55 18.04 -12.88 -23.58
N GLY A 56 18.17 -14.18 -23.38
CA GLY A 56 17.67 -15.19 -24.31
C GLY A 56 18.51 -15.33 -25.59
N ASP A 57 19.72 -14.79 -25.60
CA ASP A 57 20.64 -14.83 -26.74
C ASP A 57 22.05 -15.21 -26.30
N GLY A 58 22.86 -15.68 -27.25
CA GLY A 58 24.25 -16.08 -27.00
C GLY A 58 24.42 -17.49 -26.45
N ALA A 59 25.55 -17.77 -25.81
CA ALA A 59 25.85 -19.07 -25.25
C ALA A 59 25.08 -19.32 -23.95
N VAL A 60 24.78 -20.58 -23.67
CA VAL A 60 24.29 -20.99 -22.35
C VAL A 60 25.45 -20.90 -21.37
N LEU A 61 25.27 -20.15 -20.28
CA LEU A 61 26.26 -19.88 -19.26
C LEU A 61 26.32 -21.02 -18.25
N ASP A 62 27.50 -21.26 -17.65
CA ASP A 62 27.61 -22.13 -16.49
C ASP A 62 26.97 -21.45 -15.25
N HIS A 63 26.87 -22.21 -14.15
CA HIS A 63 26.19 -21.72 -12.94
C HIS A 63 26.86 -20.48 -12.36
N LEU A 64 28.19 -20.48 -12.27
CA LEU A 64 28.92 -19.37 -11.65
C LEU A 64 28.82 -18.10 -12.52
N GLU A 65 29.03 -18.27 -13.81
CA GLU A 65 28.95 -17.16 -14.76
C GLU A 65 27.53 -16.56 -14.81
N TRP A 66 26.51 -17.43 -14.79
CA TRP A 66 25.12 -17.00 -14.67
C TRP A 66 24.89 -16.21 -13.40
N ASP A 67 25.24 -16.75 -12.24
CA ASP A 67 25.00 -16.12 -10.94
C ASP A 67 25.68 -14.75 -10.85
N VAL A 68 26.96 -14.67 -11.24
CA VAL A 68 27.68 -13.37 -11.26
C VAL A 68 26.95 -12.36 -12.16
N THR A 69 26.51 -12.78 -13.34
CA THR A 69 25.87 -11.90 -14.32
C THR A 69 24.54 -11.38 -13.83
N ILE A 70 23.68 -12.27 -13.33
CA ILE A 70 22.33 -11.87 -12.90
C ILE A 70 22.34 -11.09 -11.59
N TYR A 71 23.20 -11.47 -10.62
CA TYR A 71 23.35 -10.73 -9.37
C TYR A 71 23.89 -9.32 -9.61
N LEU A 72 24.89 -9.17 -10.48
CA LEU A 72 25.38 -7.85 -10.84
C LEU A 72 24.30 -7.00 -11.51
N SER A 73 23.54 -7.59 -12.43
CA SER A 73 22.46 -6.90 -13.15
C SER A 73 21.36 -6.46 -12.21
N LEU A 74 20.87 -7.37 -11.35
CA LEU A 74 19.81 -7.05 -10.37
C LEU A 74 20.29 -5.99 -9.37
N ARG A 75 21.50 -6.16 -8.79
CA ARG A 75 22.06 -5.21 -7.83
C ARG A 75 22.16 -3.80 -8.43
N SER A 76 22.67 -3.70 -9.65
CA SER A 76 22.81 -2.41 -10.33
C SER A 76 21.45 -1.76 -10.57
N ALA A 77 20.48 -2.51 -11.10
CA ALA A 77 19.12 -2.01 -11.31
C ALA A 77 18.47 -1.55 -10.00
N MET A 78 18.62 -2.31 -8.92
CA MET A 78 18.05 -1.95 -7.63
C MET A 78 18.71 -0.71 -7.01
N HIS A 79 20.03 -0.60 -7.14
CA HIS A 79 20.76 0.59 -6.70
C HIS A 79 20.27 1.84 -7.45
N ASP A 80 20.17 1.76 -8.77
CA ASP A 80 19.72 2.90 -9.58
C ASP A 80 18.27 3.28 -9.32
N CYS A 81 17.39 2.28 -9.13
CA CYS A 81 16.01 2.52 -8.71
C CYS A 81 15.93 3.18 -7.34
N ALA A 82 16.73 2.73 -6.37
CA ALA A 82 16.77 3.32 -5.05
C ALA A 82 17.23 4.78 -5.09
N VAL A 83 18.34 5.05 -5.75
CA VAL A 83 18.88 6.42 -5.90
C VAL A 83 17.85 7.34 -6.57
N SER A 84 17.23 6.88 -7.64
CA SER A 84 16.22 7.65 -8.37
C SER A 84 14.97 7.93 -7.52
N ALA A 85 14.46 6.90 -6.83
CA ALA A 85 13.26 7.03 -5.99
C ALA A 85 13.53 7.94 -4.78
N TRP A 86 14.66 7.76 -4.08
CA TRP A 86 15.02 8.62 -2.95
C TRP A 86 15.36 10.04 -3.37
N GLY A 87 16.01 10.23 -4.53
CA GLY A 87 16.23 11.54 -5.12
C GLY A 87 14.93 12.28 -5.37
N ALA A 88 13.94 11.61 -5.98
CA ALA A 88 12.61 12.19 -6.20
C ALA A 88 11.88 12.48 -4.88
N LYS A 89 11.92 11.55 -3.91
CA LYS A 89 11.32 11.76 -2.59
C LYS A 89 11.92 12.97 -1.86
N GLY A 90 13.24 13.09 -1.86
CA GLY A 90 13.92 14.22 -1.23
C GLY A 90 13.65 15.56 -1.93
N TRP A 91 13.50 15.53 -3.25
CA TRP A 91 13.19 16.74 -4.01
C TRP A 91 11.77 17.26 -3.77
N TYR A 92 10.77 16.36 -3.79
CA TYR A 92 9.37 16.76 -3.64
C TYR A 92 8.92 16.87 -2.19
N ASP A 93 9.59 16.20 -1.26
CA ASP A 93 9.31 16.20 0.18
C ASP A 93 7.81 16.10 0.50
N SER A 94 7.12 15.18 -0.17
CA SER A 94 5.68 15.01 -0.04
C SER A 94 5.31 14.10 1.13
N SER A 95 4.21 14.41 1.80
CA SER A 95 3.67 13.60 2.87
C SER A 95 3.21 12.23 2.36
N ARG A 96 3.23 11.23 3.23
CA ARG A 96 2.65 9.92 2.92
C ARG A 96 1.13 9.99 2.82
N PRO A 97 0.49 9.12 2.03
CA PRO A 97 -0.97 9.11 1.88
C PRO A 97 -1.71 9.07 3.22
N ILE A 98 -1.26 8.25 4.18
CA ILE A 98 -1.90 8.17 5.50
C ILE A 98 -1.81 9.50 6.25
N THR A 99 -0.69 10.19 6.21
CA THR A 99 -0.52 11.50 6.86
C THR A 99 -1.42 12.55 6.22
N ALA A 100 -1.49 12.58 4.88
CA ALA A 100 -2.36 13.48 4.15
C ALA A 100 -3.85 13.20 4.43
N ILE A 101 -4.28 11.94 4.37
CA ILE A 101 -5.66 11.53 4.65
C ILE A 101 -6.06 11.96 6.06
N ARG A 102 -5.27 11.62 7.06
CA ARG A 102 -5.57 11.95 8.45
C ARG A 102 -5.58 13.45 8.70
N GLY A 103 -4.54 14.17 8.27
CA GLY A 103 -4.43 15.61 8.50
C GLY A 103 -5.50 16.41 7.77
N MET A 104 -5.79 16.09 6.51
CA MET A 104 -6.84 16.78 5.76
C MET A 104 -8.22 16.52 6.35
N SER A 105 -8.47 15.29 6.84
CA SER A 105 -9.78 14.95 7.40
C SER A 105 -10.03 15.56 8.78
N GLU A 106 -9.01 15.64 9.63
CA GLU A 106 -9.10 16.33 10.93
C GLU A 106 -9.50 17.80 10.77
N LEU A 107 -8.98 18.43 9.71
CA LEU A 107 -9.29 19.82 9.36
C LEU A 107 -10.54 19.97 8.50
N GLY A 108 -11.22 18.89 8.15
CA GLY A 108 -12.38 18.90 7.27
C GLY A 108 -12.08 19.34 5.84
N GLN A 109 -10.82 19.33 5.43
CA GLN A 109 -10.37 19.89 4.15
C GLN A 109 -10.76 18.99 2.98
N SER A 110 -11.59 19.53 2.09
CA SER A 110 -12.05 18.83 0.89
C SER A 110 -11.74 19.60 -0.39
N THR A 111 -11.81 18.92 -1.53
CA THR A 111 -11.70 19.54 -2.86
C THR A 111 -13.02 20.16 -3.35
N ASP A 112 -14.10 20.12 -2.56
CA ASP A 112 -15.36 20.75 -2.92
C ASP A 112 -15.30 22.24 -2.61
N PRO A 113 -15.37 23.12 -3.64
CA PRO A 113 -15.28 24.56 -3.44
C PRO A 113 -16.50 25.15 -2.73
N THR A 114 -17.58 24.37 -2.56
CA THR A 114 -18.80 24.79 -1.84
C THR A 114 -18.78 24.37 -0.37
N ALA A 115 -17.86 23.53 0.03
CA ALA A 115 -17.67 23.12 1.41
C ALA A 115 -16.96 24.21 2.22
N GLY A 116 -17.24 24.28 3.52
CA GLY A 116 -16.69 25.32 4.40
C GLY A 116 -15.16 25.33 4.50
N ASN A 117 -14.51 24.18 4.34
CA ASN A 117 -13.08 23.98 4.47
C ASN A 117 -12.44 23.53 3.15
N TYR A 118 -12.68 24.29 2.08
CA TYR A 118 -12.08 24.02 0.77
C TYR A 118 -10.55 24.06 0.81
N HIS A 119 -9.93 23.04 0.23
CA HIS A 119 -8.48 23.01 -0.02
C HIS A 119 -8.19 22.27 -1.34
N PRO A 120 -7.34 22.82 -2.24
CA PRO A 120 -7.10 22.18 -3.55
C PRO A 120 -6.42 20.82 -3.45
N GLY A 121 -5.72 20.51 -2.37
CA GLY A 121 -5.15 19.21 -2.05
C GLY A 121 -5.97 18.41 -1.04
N GLY A 122 -7.19 18.84 -0.72
CA GLY A 122 -8.09 18.18 0.21
C GLY A 122 -8.62 16.84 -0.30
N LEU A 123 -9.39 16.17 0.53
CA LEU A 123 -10.01 14.90 0.14
C LEU A 123 -11.21 15.15 -0.79
N PRO A 124 -11.39 14.35 -1.86
CA PRO A 124 -12.60 14.44 -2.66
C PRO A 124 -13.81 13.94 -1.86
N LEU A 125 -14.91 14.66 -1.87
CA LEU A 125 -16.17 14.18 -1.30
C LEU A 125 -16.85 13.26 -2.30
N ILE A 126 -17.10 12.00 -1.90
CA ILE A 126 -17.71 10.97 -2.74
C ILE A 126 -18.87 10.34 -1.95
N PRO A 127 -20.13 10.56 -2.35
CA PRO A 127 -21.28 10.01 -1.65
C PRO A 127 -21.17 8.50 -1.42
N GLY A 128 -21.46 8.06 -0.20
CA GLY A 128 -21.35 6.65 0.22
C GLY A 128 -19.91 6.16 0.48
N SER A 129 -18.89 7.00 0.31
CA SER A 129 -17.50 6.59 0.49
C SER A 129 -16.64 7.58 1.27
N ILE A 130 -16.75 8.88 0.96
CA ILE A 130 -16.01 9.97 1.60
C ILE A 130 -16.96 11.13 1.80
N GLU A 131 -17.32 11.41 3.03
CA GLU A 131 -18.32 12.43 3.36
C GLU A 131 -17.91 13.27 4.54
N THR A 132 -18.51 14.43 4.67
CA THR A 132 -18.39 15.27 5.86
C THR A 132 -19.26 14.70 6.97
N VAL A 133 -18.80 14.75 8.21
CA VAL A 133 -19.59 14.40 9.39
C VAL A 133 -20.60 15.51 9.64
N GLU A 134 -21.87 15.15 9.67
CA GLU A 134 -22.96 16.08 9.93
C GLU A 134 -23.43 16.03 11.39
N ALA A 135 -24.14 17.07 11.81
CA ALA A 135 -24.78 17.06 13.12
C ALA A 135 -25.84 15.96 13.17
N GLY A 136 -25.70 15.05 14.15
CA GLY A 136 -26.58 13.88 14.30
C GLY A 136 -26.02 12.58 13.72
N ASP A 137 -24.88 12.61 13.06
CA ASP A 137 -24.13 11.39 12.71
C ASP A 137 -23.67 10.65 13.98
N ASP A 138 -23.59 9.33 13.91
CA ASP A 138 -23.03 8.49 14.98
C ASP A 138 -21.56 8.89 15.31
N LEU A 139 -20.86 9.44 14.33
CA LEU A 139 -19.47 9.90 14.47
C LEU A 139 -19.33 11.37 14.89
N ALA A 140 -20.44 12.11 15.04
CA ALA A 140 -20.39 13.53 15.38
C ALA A 140 -19.74 13.81 16.73
N GLY A 141 -19.73 12.82 17.62
CA GLY A 141 -19.27 12.98 18.99
C GLY A 141 -20.35 13.54 19.91
N THR A 142 -20.12 13.46 21.23
CA THR A 142 -21.13 13.81 22.23
C THR A 142 -21.48 15.32 22.25
N LEU A 143 -20.51 16.15 21.90
CA LEU A 143 -20.65 17.61 21.86
C LEU A 143 -20.57 18.16 20.42
N GLY A 144 -20.58 17.29 19.41
CA GLY A 144 -20.41 17.66 18.01
C GLY A 144 -18.97 17.99 17.62
N GLU A 145 -17.98 17.54 18.39
CA GLU A 145 -16.55 17.83 18.20
C GLU A 145 -15.97 17.30 16.90
N ASN A 146 -16.68 16.38 16.26
CA ASN A 146 -16.28 15.83 14.97
C ASN A 146 -17.11 16.34 13.78
N VAL A 147 -18.08 17.22 14.04
CA VAL A 147 -18.85 17.84 12.95
C VAL A 147 -17.90 18.63 12.03
N GLU A 148 -18.13 18.56 10.73
CA GLU A 148 -17.29 19.10 9.65
C GLU A 148 -15.99 18.36 9.37
N LYS A 149 -15.57 17.40 10.21
CA LYS A 149 -14.49 16.48 9.85
C LYS A 149 -14.92 15.53 8.73
N ILE A 150 -13.97 14.82 8.12
CA ILE A 150 -14.28 13.87 7.05
C ILE A 150 -14.34 12.44 7.61
N LYS A 151 -15.36 11.70 7.19
CA LYS A 151 -15.56 10.26 7.45
C LYS A 151 -15.34 9.45 6.19
N LEU A 152 -14.86 8.22 6.34
CA LEU A 152 -14.63 7.27 5.27
C LEU A 152 -15.44 6.00 5.49
N TRP A 153 -15.99 5.45 4.41
CA TRP A 153 -16.52 4.09 4.41
C TRP A 153 -15.36 3.11 4.19
N ALA A 154 -14.80 2.59 5.26
CA ALA A 154 -13.57 1.81 5.24
C ALA A 154 -13.57 0.69 6.28
N TRP A 155 -12.52 -0.12 6.29
CA TRP A 155 -12.25 -1.05 7.37
C TRP A 155 -12.12 -0.28 8.70
N LYS A 156 -12.81 -0.77 9.74
CA LYS A 156 -12.94 -0.05 11.02
C LYS A 156 -11.66 -0.02 11.86
N GLY A 157 -10.62 -0.71 11.40
CA GLY A 157 -9.36 -0.74 12.12
C GLY A 157 -9.24 -1.86 13.13
N SER A 158 -8.04 -2.08 13.60
CA SER A 158 -7.71 -3.10 14.60
C SER A 158 -8.36 -2.83 15.95
N SER A 159 -8.60 -1.57 16.29
CA SER A 159 -9.26 -1.16 17.53
C SER A 159 -10.73 -1.58 17.64
N ALA A 160 -11.38 -1.92 16.52
CA ALA A 160 -12.74 -2.45 16.50
C ALA A 160 -12.82 -3.96 16.78
N ILE A 161 -11.69 -4.62 17.03
CA ILE A 161 -11.58 -6.05 17.33
C ILE A 161 -11.15 -6.23 18.78
N ASN A 162 -11.95 -6.95 19.57
CA ASN A 162 -11.60 -7.31 20.94
C ASN A 162 -10.86 -8.66 21.00
N ASN A 163 -11.24 -9.59 20.11
CA ASN A 163 -10.64 -10.91 20.01
C ASN A 163 -10.21 -11.20 18.57
N VAL A 164 -8.90 -11.20 18.33
CA VAL A 164 -8.31 -11.38 16.99
C VAL A 164 -8.57 -12.77 16.39
N ASP A 165 -8.88 -13.78 17.22
CA ASP A 165 -9.09 -15.14 16.75
C ASP A 165 -10.54 -15.41 16.32
N THR A 166 -11.49 -14.58 16.75
CA THR A 166 -12.93 -14.85 16.57
C THR A 166 -13.73 -13.69 16.01
N GLU A 167 -13.16 -12.48 15.96
CA GLU A 167 -13.86 -11.27 15.55
C GLU A 167 -13.27 -10.66 14.29
N PHE A 168 -14.12 -9.98 13.54
CA PHE A 168 -13.74 -9.16 12.38
C PHE A 168 -14.14 -7.71 12.64
N ALA A 169 -13.27 -6.78 12.35
CA ALA A 169 -13.59 -5.36 12.46
C ALA A 169 -14.74 -4.93 11.53
N GLY A 170 -14.86 -5.59 10.38
CA GLY A 170 -15.84 -5.24 9.37
C GLY A 170 -15.52 -3.91 8.66
N VAL A 171 -16.45 -3.48 7.82
CA VAL A 171 -16.42 -2.21 7.08
C VAL A 171 -17.54 -1.32 7.58
N GLY A 172 -17.31 -0.04 7.65
CA GLY A 172 -18.29 0.94 8.06
C GLY A 172 -17.72 2.35 8.01
N TRP A 173 -18.51 3.32 8.48
CA TRP A 173 -18.03 4.67 8.62
C TRP A 173 -17.02 4.79 9.76
N VAL A 174 -15.89 5.43 9.48
CA VAL A 174 -14.84 5.77 10.44
C VAL A 174 -14.44 7.23 10.24
N LEU A 175 -14.01 7.89 11.30
CA LEU A 175 -13.34 9.20 11.16
C LEU A 175 -12.04 8.99 10.37
N ALA A 176 -11.84 9.74 9.31
CA ALA A 176 -10.67 9.56 8.46
C ALA A 176 -9.35 9.96 9.17
N GLU A 177 -9.41 10.79 10.20
CA GLU A 177 -8.27 11.07 11.08
C GLU A 177 -7.78 9.84 11.86
N ALA A 178 -8.68 8.87 12.11
CA ALA A 178 -8.37 7.62 12.78
C ALA A 178 -8.19 6.44 11.80
N TRP A 179 -8.29 6.69 10.49
CA TRP A 179 -8.20 5.63 9.48
C TRP A 179 -6.89 4.85 9.56
N GLU A 180 -7.01 3.52 9.53
CA GLU A 180 -5.90 2.57 9.47
C GLU A 180 -5.92 1.84 8.13
N PRO A 181 -4.76 1.69 7.45
CA PRO A 181 -4.70 0.93 6.21
C PRO A 181 -4.91 -0.57 6.50
N TYR A 182 -5.87 -1.18 5.83
CA TYR A 182 -6.14 -2.62 5.98
C TYR A 182 -4.92 -3.49 5.71
N GLN A 183 -4.09 -3.11 4.76
CA GLN A 183 -2.91 -3.86 4.35
C GLN A 183 -1.81 -3.92 5.43
N ARG A 184 -1.77 -2.95 6.33
CA ARG A 184 -0.77 -2.87 7.39
C ARG A 184 -1.29 -2.15 8.64
N PRO A 185 -2.24 -2.71 9.35
CA PRO A 185 -2.87 -2.04 10.47
C PRO A 185 -1.92 -1.81 11.66
N SER A 186 -0.95 -2.71 11.85
CA SER A 186 0.00 -2.66 12.98
C SER A 186 1.28 -1.86 12.71
N PHE A 187 1.47 -1.39 11.48
CA PHE A 187 2.66 -0.67 11.09
C PHE A 187 2.33 0.59 10.30
N VAL A 188 2.22 1.67 10.98
CA VAL A 188 2.19 3.00 10.39
C VAL A 188 3.63 3.47 10.31
N SER A 189 4.22 3.49 9.12
CA SER A 189 5.53 4.11 8.94
C SER A 189 5.46 5.56 9.39
N PRO A 190 6.37 6.01 10.27
CA PRO A 190 6.46 7.43 10.55
C PRO A 190 6.68 8.21 9.26
N PRO A 191 6.19 9.44 9.17
CA PRO A 191 6.54 10.32 8.07
C PRO A 191 8.05 10.55 8.09
N PHE A 192 8.70 10.33 6.97
CA PHE A 192 10.08 10.74 6.74
C PHE A 192 10.04 11.98 5.88
#